data_7ae939e05c86a65335dc3b59dbfa6aab
#
_entry.id   7ae939e05c86a65335dc3b59dbfa6aab
#
_cell.length_a   1.000
_cell.length_b   1.000
_cell.length_c   1.000
_cell.angle_alpha   90.00
_cell.angle_beta   90.00
_cell.angle_gamma   90.00
#
_symmetry.space_group_name_H-M   'P 1'
#
loop_
_entity.id
_entity.type
_entity.pdbx_description
1 polymer ?
#
loop_
_entity_poly.entity_id
_entity_poly.type
_entity_poly.pdbx_seq_one_letter_code
_entity_poly.pdbx_strand_id
1 'polypeptide(L)'
;MKDIVKTILISQFPIPYKKTGSWTTMYGYYIQHFNHKIDYIICNKEHGQNKTVEYQYLKEIGVLDKVKNKLVSGNRYSNYTNAINKIIKPDCKYIIQIIDNKGLVSPLHQFLSKKHKRENFCVQYFYHGFIFNFKTTNATPFFKSIDELFLLTERSRLECSETYKLTDIVVKVLHNGVNSRLFKTVSSDKKLELRRNNDLNEELVFLWCSQDRPKKGLELALAAFSEVHAKNENTRLLLVGVNKNIEQSGVTVISKVPNKNLAIYYQMSDVFLFTTMCKEGFGLVLAEALKCGCYCIASNLGGVPEVLNFGRYGVVLNEPYNVKQWVIAMQDAVDVLRIKHENPYIKNIPKELYNLEDWCNQMNVFIEQSKVCLIKASHKDASVKGY
;
A
#
# COMPACT_ATOMS: atom_id res chain seq x y z
N MET A 1 -34.08 17.50 11.05
CA MET A 1 -33.81 16.40 10.08
C MET A 1 -32.47 15.75 10.42
N LYS A 2 -32.36 14.42 10.36
CA LYS A 2 -31.07 13.73 10.63
C LYS A 2 -30.12 14.04 9.47
N ASP A 3 -28.95 14.61 9.75
CA ASP A 3 -27.92 14.87 8.73
C ASP A 3 -27.50 13.55 8.07
N ILE A 4 -27.76 13.41 6.78
CA ILE A 4 -27.39 12.24 5.99
C ILE A 4 -25.96 12.46 5.48
N VAL A 5 -25.01 11.61 5.93
CA VAL A 5 -23.63 11.65 5.45
C VAL A 5 -23.34 10.42 4.60
N LYS A 6 -22.88 10.65 3.37
CA LYS A 6 -22.54 9.62 2.38
C LYS A 6 -21.02 9.58 2.13
N THR A 7 -20.48 8.41 1.82
CA THR A 7 -19.06 8.23 1.54
C THR A 7 -18.83 7.88 0.06
N ILE A 8 -18.01 8.68 -0.61
CA ILE A 8 -17.63 8.51 -2.02
C ILE A 8 -16.16 8.11 -2.08
N LEU A 9 -15.86 6.96 -2.68
CA LEU A 9 -14.51 6.50 -2.97
C LEU A 9 -14.16 6.83 -4.43
N ILE A 10 -13.03 7.54 -4.64
CA ILE A 10 -12.53 7.90 -5.97
C ILE A 10 -11.23 7.17 -6.24
N SER A 11 -11.20 6.37 -7.31
CA SER A 11 -10.07 5.59 -7.73
C SER A 11 -9.73 5.81 -9.21
N GLN A 12 -8.43 5.84 -9.54
CA GLN A 12 -7.95 5.83 -10.92
C GLN A 12 -8.11 4.43 -11.58
N PHE A 13 -8.20 3.39 -10.75
CA PHE A 13 -8.35 2.00 -11.17
C PHE A 13 -9.73 1.49 -10.81
N PRO A 14 -10.28 0.54 -11.55
CA PRO A 14 -11.49 -0.16 -11.15
C PRO A 14 -11.36 -0.80 -9.75
N ILE A 15 -12.44 -0.88 -9.00
CA ILE A 15 -12.51 -1.58 -7.73
C ILE A 15 -13.79 -2.45 -7.76
N PRO A 16 -13.67 -3.78 -7.68
CA PRO A 16 -12.46 -4.58 -7.60
C PRO A 16 -11.64 -4.54 -8.88
N TYR A 17 -10.31 -4.73 -8.79
CA TYR A 17 -9.39 -4.67 -9.91
C TYR A 17 -8.76 -6.03 -10.17
N LYS A 18 -8.88 -6.52 -11.42
CA LYS A 18 -8.39 -7.86 -11.80
C LYS A 18 -6.87 -7.96 -11.94
N LYS A 19 -6.20 -6.83 -12.18
CA LYS A 19 -4.72 -6.82 -12.30
C LYS A 19 -4.08 -6.70 -10.92
N THR A 20 -2.82 -7.09 -10.85
CA THR A 20 -2.02 -7.05 -9.63
C THR A 20 -1.79 -5.61 -9.16
N GLY A 21 -2.17 -5.31 -7.93
CA GLY A 21 -1.90 -4.02 -7.28
C GLY A 21 -2.08 -4.16 -5.78
N SER A 22 -1.17 -3.60 -4.98
CA SER A 22 -1.20 -3.75 -3.52
C SER A 22 -2.47 -3.18 -2.89
N TRP A 23 -2.67 -1.87 -2.99
CA TRP A 23 -3.82 -1.21 -2.38
C TRP A 23 -5.16 -1.55 -3.07
N THR A 24 -5.18 -1.79 -4.38
CA THR A 24 -6.41 -2.19 -5.09
C THR A 24 -6.94 -3.53 -4.61
N THR A 25 -6.07 -4.44 -4.20
CA THR A 25 -6.45 -5.73 -3.60
C THR A 25 -7.10 -5.53 -2.23
N MET A 26 -6.55 -4.65 -1.38
CA MET A 26 -7.12 -4.34 -0.06
C MET A 26 -8.50 -3.69 -0.18
N TYR A 27 -8.64 -2.66 -1.01
CA TYR A 27 -9.94 -2.02 -1.24
C TYR A 27 -10.94 -2.97 -1.91
N GLY A 28 -10.48 -3.83 -2.82
CA GLY A 28 -11.31 -4.88 -3.42
C GLY A 28 -11.86 -5.85 -2.36
N TYR A 29 -11.01 -6.29 -1.43
CA TYR A 29 -11.42 -7.13 -0.30
C TYR A 29 -12.42 -6.41 0.61
N TYR A 30 -12.14 -5.16 0.98
CA TYR A 30 -13.01 -4.33 1.81
C TYR A 30 -14.41 -4.19 1.23
N ILE A 31 -14.51 -3.92 -0.06
CA ILE A 31 -15.81 -3.75 -0.76
C ILE A 31 -16.53 -5.08 -0.93
N GLN A 32 -15.82 -6.21 -1.18
CA GLN A 32 -16.44 -7.49 -1.51
C GLN A 32 -16.75 -8.37 -0.30
N HIS A 33 -15.94 -8.28 0.75
CA HIS A 33 -15.93 -9.27 1.84
C HIS A 33 -16.14 -8.67 3.22
N PHE A 34 -16.28 -7.36 3.32
CA PHE A 34 -16.40 -6.67 4.60
C PHE A 34 -17.66 -5.80 4.65
N ASN A 35 -18.14 -5.49 5.86
CA ASN A 35 -19.25 -4.53 6.05
C ASN A 35 -18.71 -3.10 5.91
N HIS A 36 -18.41 -2.70 4.67
CA HIS A 36 -17.84 -1.41 4.33
C HIS A 36 -18.82 -0.26 4.51
N LYS A 37 -18.27 0.95 4.65
CA LYS A 37 -19.02 2.20 4.83
C LYS A 37 -18.98 3.10 3.58
N ILE A 38 -18.69 2.53 2.41
CA ILE A 38 -18.68 3.23 1.12
C ILE A 38 -20.07 3.16 0.49
N ASP A 39 -20.64 4.31 0.11
CA ASP A 39 -21.92 4.40 -0.58
C ASP A 39 -21.76 4.44 -2.11
N TYR A 40 -20.71 5.16 -2.59
CA TYR A 40 -20.46 5.36 -4.02
C TYR A 40 -19.00 5.10 -4.37
N ILE A 41 -18.78 4.51 -5.55
CA ILE A 41 -17.43 4.36 -6.12
C ILE A 41 -17.39 5.08 -7.48
N ILE A 42 -16.44 6.01 -7.64
CA ILE A 42 -16.11 6.66 -8.91
C ILE A 42 -14.82 6.08 -9.44
N CYS A 43 -14.90 5.31 -10.54
CA CYS A 43 -13.75 4.66 -11.16
C CYS A 43 -13.98 4.38 -12.66
N ASN A 44 -12.96 3.87 -13.35
CA ASN A 44 -13.13 3.33 -14.69
C ASN A 44 -13.97 2.04 -14.65
N LYS A 45 -14.69 1.76 -15.74
CA LYS A 45 -15.54 0.56 -15.85
C LYS A 45 -14.64 -0.70 -15.99
N GLU A 46 -14.95 -1.73 -15.20
CA GLU A 46 -14.44 -3.10 -15.36
C GLU A 46 -15.55 -4.09 -15.03
N HIS A 47 -15.40 -5.34 -15.46
CA HIS A 47 -16.36 -6.40 -15.16
C HIS A 47 -16.22 -6.86 -13.69
N GLY A 48 -17.34 -7.05 -13.00
CA GLY A 48 -17.41 -7.54 -11.62
C GLY A 48 -17.70 -6.43 -10.62
N GLN A 49 -18.99 -6.03 -10.53
CA GLN A 49 -19.48 -5.05 -9.57
C GLN A 49 -19.88 -5.72 -8.25
N ASN A 50 -19.72 -5.02 -7.15
CA ASN A 50 -20.43 -5.34 -5.91
C ASN A 50 -21.81 -4.67 -5.91
N LYS A 51 -22.86 -5.43 -5.59
CA LYS A 51 -24.24 -4.93 -5.58
C LYS A 51 -24.56 -4.01 -4.38
N THR A 52 -23.70 -3.96 -3.37
CA THR A 52 -23.91 -3.15 -2.15
C THR A 52 -23.42 -1.70 -2.29
N VAL A 53 -22.78 -1.36 -3.41
CA VAL A 53 -22.22 -0.03 -3.70
C VAL A 53 -22.78 0.47 -5.01
N GLU A 54 -23.09 1.77 -5.07
CA GLU A 54 -23.46 2.42 -6.32
C GLU A 54 -22.22 2.88 -7.09
N TYR A 55 -22.07 2.43 -8.36
CA TYR A 55 -20.95 2.79 -9.22
C TYR A 55 -21.29 3.93 -10.15
N GLN A 56 -20.49 4.98 -10.12
CA GLN A 56 -20.49 6.03 -11.12
C GLN A 56 -19.24 5.91 -11.98
N TYR A 57 -19.40 5.40 -13.20
CA TYR A 57 -18.25 5.20 -14.09
C TYR A 57 -17.81 6.50 -14.75
N LEU A 58 -16.50 6.64 -14.86
CA LEU A 58 -15.86 7.68 -15.64
C LEU A 58 -16.12 7.42 -17.13
N LYS A 59 -16.44 8.48 -17.89
CA LYS A 59 -16.50 8.36 -19.34
C LYS A 59 -15.12 8.02 -19.91
N GLU A 60 -15.06 7.09 -20.84
CA GLU A 60 -13.85 6.84 -21.59
C GLU A 60 -13.46 8.10 -22.38
N ILE A 61 -12.21 8.52 -22.20
CA ILE A 61 -11.66 9.69 -22.90
C ILE A 61 -11.06 9.19 -24.20
N GLY A 62 -11.65 9.60 -25.33
CA GLY A 62 -11.12 9.33 -26.66
C GLY A 62 -9.69 9.89 -26.85
N VAL A 63 -8.96 9.37 -27.85
CA VAL A 63 -7.57 9.80 -28.12
C VAL A 63 -7.50 11.30 -28.42
N LEU A 64 -8.47 11.85 -29.15
CA LEU A 64 -8.58 13.29 -29.46
C LEU A 64 -8.82 14.14 -28.22
N ASP A 65 -9.62 13.66 -27.27
CA ASP A 65 -9.88 14.37 -26.01
C ASP A 65 -8.67 14.33 -25.07
N LYS A 66 -7.86 13.26 -25.13
CA LYS A 66 -6.57 13.20 -24.41
C LYS A 66 -5.61 14.30 -24.86
N VAL A 67 -5.58 14.61 -26.15
CA VAL A 67 -4.75 15.69 -26.72
C VAL A 67 -5.30 17.06 -26.32
N LYS A 68 -6.62 17.27 -26.46
CA LYS A 68 -7.28 18.52 -26.03
C LYS A 68 -7.12 18.76 -24.52
N ASN A 69 -7.23 17.72 -23.70
CA ASN A 69 -7.05 17.82 -22.25
C ASN A 69 -5.61 18.09 -21.80
N LYS A 70 -4.61 17.85 -22.67
CA LYS A 70 -3.22 18.28 -22.44
C LYS A 70 -3.01 19.75 -22.73
N LEU A 71 -3.76 20.31 -23.68
CA LEU A 71 -3.62 21.71 -24.12
C LEU A 71 -4.44 22.67 -23.25
N VAL A 72 -5.57 22.22 -22.66
CA VAL A 72 -6.42 23.02 -21.79
C VAL A 72 -6.32 22.47 -20.36
N SER A 73 -5.48 23.07 -19.55
CA SER A 73 -5.12 22.63 -18.19
C SER A 73 -6.31 22.45 -17.21
N GLY A 74 -7.48 23.02 -17.50
CA GLY A 74 -8.70 22.93 -16.67
C GLY A 74 -9.57 21.69 -16.90
N ASN A 75 -9.38 20.94 -18.00
CA ASN A 75 -10.35 19.93 -18.43
C ASN A 75 -9.96 18.48 -18.04
N ARG A 76 -8.73 18.28 -17.57
CA ARG A 76 -8.18 16.93 -17.29
C ARG A 76 -8.97 16.11 -16.26
N TYR A 77 -9.61 16.79 -15.30
CA TYR A 77 -10.33 16.17 -14.19
C TYR A 77 -11.86 16.38 -14.26
N SER A 78 -12.35 16.96 -15.36
CA SER A 78 -13.79 17.23 -15.57
C SER A 78 -14.67 15.97 -15.47
N ASN A 79 -14.15 14.81 -15.89
CA ASN A 79 -14.85 13.53 -15.78
C ASN A 79 -15.17 13.17 -14.32
N TYR A 80 -14.22 13.42 -13.40
CA TYR A 80 -14.44 13.18 -11.98
C TYR A 80 -15.43 14.16 -11.37
N THR A 81 -15.27 15.45 -11.64
CA THR A 81 -16.19 16.48 -11.10
C THR A 81 -17.61 16.32 -11.67
N ASN A 82 -17.76 15.92 -12.93
CA ASN A 82 -19.06 15.62 -13.52
C ASN A 82 -19.68 14.35 -12.91
N ALA A 83 -18.88 13.33 -12.60
CA ALA A 83 -19.35 12.13 -11.91
C ALA A 83 -19.83 12.46 -10.49
N ILE A 84 -19.05 13.26 -9.75
CA ILE A 84 -19.41 13.72 -8.41
C ILE A 84 -20.69 14.57 -8.45
N ASN A 85 -20.85 15.47 -9.42
CA ASN A 85 -22.03 16.34 -9.56
C ASN A 85 -23.34 15.56 -9.74
N LYS A 86 -23.28 14.33 -10.28
CA LYS A 86 -24.46 13.46 -10.41
C LYS A 86 -24.87 12.80 -9.09
N ILE A 87 -23.92 12.66 -8.16
CA ILE A 87 -24.11 11.99 -6.85
C ILE A 87 -24.58 13.01 -5.80
N ILE A 88 -24.03 14.23 -5.82
CA ILE A 88 -24.26 15.23 -4.78
C ILE A 88 -25.72 15.69 -4.78
N LYS A 89 -26.32 15.63 -3.59
CA LYS A 89 -27.67 16.17 -3.28
C LYS A 89 -27.56 17.33 -2.28
N PRO A 90 -28.40 18.36 -2.37
CA PRO A 90 -28.34 19.54 -1.49
C PRO A 90 -28.42 19.22 0.01
N ASP A 91 -29.22 18.21 0.37
CA ASP A 91 -29.54 17.86 1.75
C ASP A 91 -28.64 16.81 2.35
N CYS A 92 -27.55 16.46 1.66
CA CYS A 92 -26.57 15.47 2.10
C CYS A 92 -25.19 16.08 2.30
N LYS A 93 -24.45 15.51 3.23
CA LYS A 93 -23.01 15.74 3.42
C LYS A 93 -22.21 14.58 2.89
N TYR A 94 -20.94 14.81 2.57
CA TYR A 94 -20.12 13.80 1.89
C TYR A 94 -18.71 13.71 2.45
N ILE A 95 -18.27 12.48 2.69
CA ILE A 95 -16.85 12.14 2.82
C ILE A 95 -16.37 11.73 1.44
N ILE A 96 -15.33 12.37 0.93
CA ILE A 96 -14.75 12.06 -0.38
C ILE A 96 -13.34 11.51 -0.17
N GLN A 97 -13.17 10.21 -0.40
CA GLN A 97 -11.87 9.52 -0.33
C GLN A 97 -11.18 9.54 -1.70
N ILE A 98 -9.98 10.07 -1.78
CA ILE A 98 -9.15 10.11 -2.99
C ILE A 98 -7.91 9.26 -2.77
N ILE A 99 -7.66 8.27 -3.64
CA ILE A 99 -6.49 7.39 -3.55
C ILE A 99 -5.47 7.78 -4.60
N ASP A 100 -4.25 8.14 -4.18
CA ASP A 100 -3.04 8.39 -5.01
C ASP A 100 -3.26 9.30 -6.25
N ASN A 101 -4.32 10.08 -6.29
CA ASN A 101 -4.62 10.99 -7.39
C ASN A 101 -4.44 12.46 -6.98
N LYS A 102 -3.18 12.85 -6.70
CA LYS A 102 -2.85 14.20 -6.24
C LYS A 102 -3.32 15.32 -7.19
N GLY A 103 -3.36 15.05 -8.49
CA GLY A 103 -3.78 16.04 -9.48
C GLY A 103 -5.29 16.34 -9.47
N LEU A 104 -6.11 15.45 -8.89
CA LEU A 104 -7.56 15.68 -8.76
C LEU A 104 -7.88 16.65 -7.62
N VAL A 105 -7.04 16.77 -6.59
CA VAL A 105 -7.36 17.44 -5.33
C VAL A 105 -7.74 18.90 -5.53
N SER A 106 -6.88 19.70 -6.17
CA SER A 106 -7.16 21.13 -6.39
C SER A 106 -8.34 21.38 -7.34
N PRO A 107 -8.50 20.69 -8.48
CA PRO A 107 -9.71 20.81 -9.31
C PRO A 107 -10.99 20.43 -8.56
N LEU A 108 -10.97 19.40 -7.72
CA LEU A 108 -12.12 19.01 -6.90
C LEU A 108 -12.44 20.09 -5.88
N HIS A 109 -11.45 20.60 -5.15
CA HIS A 109 -11.65 21.68 -4.18
C HIS A 109 -12.29 22.91 -4.83
N GLN A 110 -11.79 23.34 -5.99
CA GLN A 110 -12.36 24.47 -6.74
C GLN A 110 -13.81 24.20 -7.18
N PHE A 111 -14.10 22.99 -7.64
CA PHE A 111 -15.45 22.58 -8.02
C PHE A 111 -16.41 22.64 -6.83
N LEU A 112 -16.02 22.05 -5.68
CA LEU A 112 -16.85 22.04 -4.47
C LEU A 112 -17.10 23.45 -3.93
N SER A 113 -16.07 24.31 -3.90
CA SER A 113 -16.19 25.69 -3.40
C SER A 113 -17.02 26.60 -4.29
N LYS A 114 -16.99 26.37 -5.62
CA LYS A 114 -17.74 27.20 -6.58
C LYS A 114 -19.21 26.80 -6.75
N LYS A 115 -19.52 25.50 -6.65
CA LYS A 115 -20.86 24.98 -6.98
C LYS A 115 -21.64 24.48 -5.77
N HIS A 116 -20.96 24.26 -4.64
CA HIS A 116 -21.56 23.69 -3.44
C HIS A 116 -21.06 24.42 -2.19
N LYS A 117 -21.66 24.14 -1.05
CA LYS A 117 -21.16 24.57 0.26
C LYS A 117 -20.01 23.68 0.68
N ARG A 118 -18.76 24.20 0.65
CA ARG A 118 -17.54 23.42 0.93
C ARG A 118 -17.58 22.71 2.31
N GLU A 119 -18.24 23.32 3.29
CA GLU A 119 -18.44 22.80 4.65
C GLU A 119 -19.26 21.50 4.70
N ASN A 120 -19.98 21.14 3.65
CA ASN A 120 -20.71 19.87 3.55
C ASN A 120 -19.79 18.69 3.14
N PHE A 121 -18.49 18.92 2.97
CA PHE A 121 -17.57 17.92 2.46
C PHE A 121 -16.36 17.74 3.39
N CYS A 122 -16.01 16.48 3.66
CA CYS A 122 -14.72 16.08 4.23
C CYS A 122 -13.92 15.37 3.14
N VAL A 123 -12.83 15.97 2.70
CA VAL A 123 -11.95 15.40 1.66
C VAL A 123 -10.80 14.67 2.33
N GLN A 124 -10.79 13.36 2.21
CA GLN A 124 -9.74 12.45 2.70
C GLN A 124 -8.81 12.07 1.56
N TYR A 125 -7.51 12.23 1.74
CA TYR A 125 -6.51 11.83 0.77
C TYR A 125 -5.65 10.69 1.30
N PHE A 126 -5.64 9.55 0.59
CA PHE A 126 -4.85 8.36 0.90
C PHE A 126 -3.62 8.34 0.00
N TYR A 127 -2.44 8.35 0.63
CA TYR A 127 -1.17 8.34 -0.08
C TYR A 127 -0.37 7.08 0.24
N HIS A 128 -0.09 6.27 -0.79
CA HIS A 128 0.64 5.00 -0.66
C HIS A 128 2.15 5.13 -0.94
N GLY A 129 2.66 6.33 -1.13
CA GLY A 129 4.09 6.64 -1.11
C GLY A 129 4.61 6.94 0.29
N PHE A 130 5.90 7.28 0.40
CA PHE A 130 6.50 7.65 1.69
C PHE A 130 6.36 9.13 1.97
N ILE A 131 6.87 9.98 1.09
CA ILE A 131 6.77 11.43 1.14
C ILE A 131 6.41 11.99 -0.23
N PHE A 132 5.63 13.06 -0.26
CA PHE A 132 5.28 13.72 -1.52
C PHE A 132 6.52 14.36 -2.15
N ASN A 133 6.59 14.32 -3.48
CA ASN A 133 7.56 15.10 -4.24
C ASN A 133 6.86 16.34 -4.80
N PHE A 134 6.60 17.33 -3.95
CA PHE A 134 6.12 18.63 -4.36
C PHE A 134 7.28 19.61 -4.50
N LYS A 135 7.23 20.45 -5.55
CA LYS A 135 7.91 21.73 -5.50
C LYS A 135 7.22 22.57 -4.41
N THR A 136 7.98 23.31 -3.62
CA THR A 136 7.51 24.03 -2.42
C THR A 136 6.25 24.87 -2.68
N THR A 137 6.16 25.50 -3.86
CA THR A 137 5.02 26.34 -4.28
C THR A 137 3.72 25.56 -4.48
N ASN A 138 3.75 24.25 -4.71
CA ASN A 138 2.59 23.42 -4.99
C ASN A 138 2.09 22.64 -3.78
N ALA A 139 2.84 22.63 -2.68
CA ALA A 139 2.48 21.87 -1.48
C ALA A 139 1.32 22.55 -0.73
N THR A 140 1.43 23.83 -0.43
CA THR A 140 0.41 24.57 0.34
C THR A 140 -0.98 24.52 -0.29
N PRO A 141 -1.18 24.79 -1.60
CA PRO A 141 -2.50 24.68 -2.23
C PRO A 141 -3.08 23.28 -2.16
N PHE A 142 -2.23 22.23 -2.27
CA PHE A 142 -2.69 20.84 -2.15
C PHE A 142 -3.20 20.56 -0.74
N PHE A 143 -2.40 20.84 0.30
CA PHE A 143 -2.79 20.53 1.67
C PHE A 143 -3.98 21.37 2.16
N LYS A 144 -4.13 22.62 1.70
CA LYS A 144 -5.35 23.43 1.97
C LYS A 144 -6.62 22.92 1.27
N SER A 145 -6.48 22.00 0.33
CA SER A 145 -7.60 21.46 -0.44
C SER A 145 -8.17 20.14 0.13
N ILE A 146 -7.52 19.57 1.15
CA ILE A 146 -7.94 18.33 1.82
C ILE A 146 -8.16 18.59 3.31
N ASP A 147 -9.01 17.79 3.96
CA ASP A 147 -9.31 17.90 5.39
C ASP A 147 -8.51 16.86 6.20
N GLU A 148 -8.30 15.68 5.62
CA GLU A 148 -7.57 14.60 6.27
C GLU A 148 -6.58 13.95 5.30
N LEU A 149 -5.38 13.68 5.79
CA LEU A 149 -4.32 12.97 5.07
C LEU A 149 -4.06 11.62 5.74
N PHE A 150 -4.08 10.55 4.95
CA PHE A 150 -3.75 9.21 5.40
C PHE A 150 -2.41 8.78 4.81
N LEU A 151 -1.49 8.40 5.68
CA LEU A 151 -0.15 7.92 5.36
C LEU A 151 0.02 6.49 5.88
N LEU A 152 1.01 5.77 5.36
CA LEU A 152 1.17 4.35 5.64
C LEU A 152 2.02 4.04 6.89
N THR A 153 2.79 5.00 7.40
CA THR A 153 3.70 4.80 8.53
C THR A 153 3.84 6.07 9.36
N GLU A 154 4.18 5.93 10.65
CA GLU A 154 4.49 7.05 11.53
C GLU A 154 5.72 7.83 11.05
N ARG A 155 6.74 7.13 10.51
CA ARG A 155 7.89 7.79 9.89
C ARG A 155 7.46 8.71 8.75
N SER A 156 6.56 8.25 7.89
CA SER A 156 6.01 9.06 6.80
C SER A 156 5.23 10.27 7.35
N ARG A 157 4.43 10.06 8.41
CA ARG A 157 3.67 11.13 9.06
C ARG A 157 4.58 12.21 9.64
N LEU A 158 5.61 11.83 10.36
CA LEU A 158 6.57 12.77 10.96
C LEU A 158 7.33 13.53 9.87
N GLU A 159 7.92 12.82 8.89
CA GLU A 159 8.69 13.45 7.81
C GLU A 159 7.81 14.38 6.94
N CYS A 160 6.58 13.99 6.62
CA CYS A 160 5.64 14.84 5.88
C CYS A 160 5.24 16.09 6.70
N SER A 161 4.93 15.92 7.99
CA SER A 161 4.50 17.02 8.86
C SER A 161 5.60 18.06 9.03
N GLU A 162 6.84 17.61 9.19
CA GLU A 162 8.01 18.48 9.30
C GLU A 162 8.32 19.19 7.98
N THR A 163 8.39 18.43 6.87
CA THR A 163 8.75 18.95 5.55
C THR A 163 7.74 19.99 5.04
N TYR A 164 6.45 19.75 5.25
CA TYR A 164 5.38 20.59 4.70
C TYR A 164 4.67 21.46 5.75
N LYS A 165 5.13 21.43 7.00
CA LYS A 165 4.55 22.20 8.13
C LYS A 165 3.04 22.00 8.23
N LEU A 166 2.59 20.72 8.32
CA LEU A 166 1.18 20.35 8.33
C LEU A 166 0.54 20.62 9.70
N THR A 167 0.21 21.88 9.98
CA THR A 167 -0.41 22.32 11.26
C THR A 167 -1.94 22.33 11.18
N ASP A 168 -2.51 22.58 10.00
CA ASP A 168 -3.94 22.86 9.79
C ASP A 168 -4.70 21.68 9.19
N ILE A 169 -4.08 20.50 9.14
CA ILE A 169 -4.65 19.29 8.55
C ILE A 169 -4.52 18.11 9.53
N VAL A 170 -5.56 17.28 9.57
CA VAL A 170 -5.52 16.05 10.35
C VAL A 170 -4.72 14.98 9.58
N VAL A 171 -3.57 14.57 10.11
CA VAL A 171 -2.74 13.51 9.51
C VAL A 171 -2.89 12.23 10.32
N LYS A 172 -3.33 11.17 9.67
CA LYS A 172 -3.58 9.84 10.25
C LYS A 172 -2.66 8.80 9.63
N VAL A 173 -2.35 7.75 10.37
CA VAL A 173 -1.61 6.59 9.88
C VAL A 173 -2.57 5.41 9.74
N LEU A 174 -2.48 4.74 8.58
CA LEU A 174 -3.19 3.51 8.30
C LEU A 174 -2.23 2.56 7.60
N HIS A 175 -1.62 1.64 8.36
CA HIS A 175 -0.75 0.60 7.81
C HIS A 175 -1.48 -0.24 6.79
N ASN A 176 -0.77 -0.77 5.79
CA ASN A 176 -1.38 -1.70 4.85
C ASN A 176 -1.77 -3.02 5.53
N GLY A 177 -2.91 -3.59 5.11
CA GLY A 177 -3.38 -4.88 5.58
C GLY A 177 -2.90 -6.04 4.71
N VAL A 178 -2.55 -7.16 5.34
CA VAL A 178 -2.16 -8.43 4.71
C VAL A 178 -3.23 -9.47 4.97
N ASN A 179 -3.63 -10.21 3.94
CA ASN A 179 -4.62 -11.30 4.09
C ASN A 179 -4.01 -12.47 4.86
N SER A 180 -4.27 -12.53 6.17
CA SER A 180 -3.75 -13.54 7.09
C SER A 180 -4.31 -14.95 6.86
N ARG A 181 -5.36 -15.12 6.06
CA ARG A 181 -5.84 -16.45 5.64
C ARG A 181 -4.90 -17.05 4.59
N LEU A 182 -4.27 -16.22 3.79
CA LEU A 182 -3.36 -16.60 2.70
C LEU A 182 -1.90 -16.55 3.16
N PHE A 183 -1.47 -15.41 3.70
CA PHE A 183 -0.10 -15.18 4.18
C PHE A 183 -0.02 -15.50 5.66
N LYS A 184 0.47 -16.68 5.97
CA LYS A 184 0.63 -17.21 7.33
C LYS A 184 1.73 -18.26 7.36
N THR A 185 2.28 -18.50 8.52
CA THR A 185 3.19 -19.65 8.73
C THR A 185 2.47 -20.96 8.44
N VAL A 186 3.20 -21.95 7.95
CA VAL A 186 2.76 -23.33 7.75
C VAL A 186 3.55 -24.27 8.65
N SER A 187 3.05 -25.50 8.84
CA SER A 187 3.80 -26.54 9.55
C SER A 187 5.07 -26.94 8.79
N SER A 188 6.04 -27.52 9.49
CA SER A 188 7.28 -28.02 8.87
C SER A 188 6.99 -29.04 7.77
N ASP A 189 6.05 -29.97 8.00
CA ASP A 189 5.64 -30.96 7.00
C ASP A 189 5.07 -30.30 5.74
N LYS A 190 4.22 -29.27 5.91
CA LYS A 190 3.66 -28.53 4.79
C LYS A 190 4.73 -27.73 4.04
N LYS A 191 5.69 -27.16 4.74
CA LYS A 191 6.84 -26.47 4.13
C LYS A 191 7.67 -27.44 3.30
N LEU A 192 7.95 -28.64 3.82
CA LEU A 192 8.68 -29.69 3.10
C LEU A 192 7.89 -30.18 1.86
N GLU A 193 6.58 -30.37 1.98
CA GLU A 193 5.72 -30.70 0.84
C GLU A 193 5.80 -29.63 -0.26
N LEU A 194 5.66 -28.33 0.10
CA LEU A 194 5.76 -27.24 -0.84
C LEU A 194 7.12 -27.19 -1.54
N ARG A 195 8.21 -27.45 -0.81
CA ARG A 195 9.56 -27.50 -1.36
C ARG A 195 9.74 -28.64 -2.36
N ARG A 196 9.33 -29.86 -2.01
CA ARG A 196 9.39 -31.03 -2.92
C ARG A 196 8.64 -30.77 -4.23
N ASN A 197 7.46 -30.16 -4.14
CA ASN A 197 6.64 -29.82 -5.31
C ASN A 197 7.24 -28.70 -6.19
N ASN A 198 8.34 -28.07 -5.74
CA ASN A 198 9.04 -26.99 -6.47
C ASN A 198 10.54 -27.32 -6.65
N ASP A 199 10.93 -28.59 -6.65
CA ASP A 199 12.28 -29.09 -6.83
C ASP A 199 13.31 -28.48 -5.85
N LEU A 200 12.86 -28.18 -4.63
CA LEU A 200 13.68 -27.73 -3.51
C LEU A 200 13.79 -28.85 -2.48
N ASN A 201 15.01 -29.15 -2.07
CA ASN A 201 15.26 -30.19 -1.06
C ASN A 201 15.61 -29.55 0.30
N GLU A 202 16.85 -29.71 0.73
CA GLU A 202 17.35 -29.27 2.03
C GLU A 202 18.10 -27.91 1.96
N GLU A 203 18.05 -27.23 0.80
CA GLU A 203 18.70 -25.94 0.64
C GLU A 203 18.10 -24.91 1.59
N LEU A 204 18.93 -24.00 2.11
CA LEU A 204 18.44 -22.77 2.74
C LEU A 204 17.97 -21.80 1.64
N VAL A 205 16.68 -21.49 1.64
CA VAL A 205 16.02 -20.79 0.55
C VAL A 205 15.88 -19.31 0.86
N PHE A 206 16.58 -18.48 0.06
CA PHE A 206 16.37 -17.05 -0.01
C PHE A 206 15.27 -16.72 -1.02
N LEU A 207 14.49 -15.68 -0.76
CA LEU A 207 13.46 -15.19 -1.66
C LEU A 207 13.64 -13.68 -1.89
N TRP A 208 13.62 -13.30 -3.15
CA TRP A 208 13.39 -11.93 -3.60
C TRP A 208 12.09 -11.89 -4.41
N CYS A 209 11.13 -11.04 -4.03
CA CYS A 209 9.83 -10.97 -4.68
C CYS A 209 9.44 -9.51 -4.97
N SER A 210 9.52 -9.12 -6.24
CA SER A 210 9.12 -7.80 -6.72
C SER A 210 9.00 -7.77 -8.23
N GLN A 211 8.45 -6.66 -8.77
CA GLN A 211 8.62 -6.35 -10.19
C GLN A 211 10.10 -5.98 -10.45
N ASP A 212 10.66 -6.48 -11.56
CA ASP A 212 12.01 -6.14 -12.00
C ASP A 212 12.08 -4.66 -12.43
N ARG A 213 12.36 -3.82 -11.44
CA ARG A 213 12.61 -2.38 -11.61
C ARG A 213 13.91 -2.03 -10.91
N PRO A 214 14.81 -1.20 -11.50
CA PRO A 214 16.11 -0.87 -10.91
C PRO A 214 16.03 -0.45 -9.44
N LYS A 215 15.04 0.34 -9.08
CA LYS A 215 14.82 0.81 -7.70
C LYS A 215 14.49 -0.29 -6.68
N LYS A 216 14.25 -1.53 -7.12
CA LYS A 216 13.94 -2.66 -6.24
C LYS A 216 15.18 -3.47 -5.83
N GLY A 217 16.33 -3.16 -6.42
CA GLY A 217 17.63 -3.66 -5.99
C GLY A 217 17.88 -5.15 -6.30
N LEU A 218 17.37 -5.65 -7.44
CA LEU A 218 17.61 -7.03 -7.87
C LEU A 218 19.11 -7.31 -8.03
N GLU A 219 19.86 -6.41 -8.68
CA GLU A 219 21.30 -6.57 -8.90
C GLU A 219 22.07 -6.61 -7.57
N LEU A 220 21.62 -5.85 -6.58
CA LEU A 220 22.18 -5.88 -5.23
C LEU A 220 21.96 -7.24 -4.55
N ALA A 221 20.75 -7.80 -4.66
CA ALA A 221 20.42 -9.11 -4.14
C ALA A 221 21.28 -10.21 -4.81
N LEU A 222 21.44 -10.16 -6.13
CA LEU A 222 22.24 -11.10 -6.91
C LEU A 222 23.71 -11.03 -6.54
N ALA A 223 24.28 -9.83 -6.44
CA ALA A 223 25.68 -9.64 -6.06
C ALA A 223 25.98 -10.20 -4.66
N ALA A 224 25.12 -9.86 -3.67
CA ALA A 224 25.28 -10.35 -2.31
C ALA A 224 25.09 -11.87 -2.23
N PHE A 225 24.08 -12.42 -2.92
CA PHE A 225 23.85 -13.86 -2.94
C PHE A 225 25.00 -14.65 -3.56
N SER A 226 25.66 -14.13 -4.61
CA SER A 226 26.81 -14.77 -5.23
C SER A 226 27.93 -15.05 -4.22
N GLU A 227 28.26 -14.07 -3.36
CA GLU A 227 29.30 -14.20 -2.35
C GLU A 227 28.90 -15.18 -1.23
N VAL A 228 27.62 -15.19 -0.84
CA VAL A 228 27.09 -16.10 0.20
C VAL A 228 27.04 -17.53 -0.33
N HIS A 229 26.54 -17.73 -1.56
CA HIS A 229 26.44 -19.05 -2.19
C HIS A 229 27.81 -19.70 -2.42
N ALA A 230 28.81 -18.92 -2.80
CA ALA A 230 30.18 -19.42 -2.96
C ALA A 230 30.75 -20.03 -1.68
N LYS A 231 30.30 -19.59 -0.50
CA LYS A 231 30.70 -20.15 0.82
C LYS A 231 29.70 -21.19 1.34
N ASN A 232 28.49 -21.23 0.80
CA ASN A 232 27.38 -22.03 1.26
C ASN A 232 26.62 -22.63 0.07
N GLU A 233 27.22 -23.62 -0.60
CA GLU A 233 26.66 -24.23 -1.82
C GLU A 233 25.24 -24.76 -1.64
N ASN A 234 24.85 -25.19 -0.42
CA ASN A 234 23.50 -25.63 -0.09
C ASN A 234 22.57 -24.44 0.25
N THR A 235 22.55 -23.47 -0.65
CA THR A 235 21.63 -22.30 -0.61
C THR A 235 20.97 -22.11 -1.98
N ARG A 236 19.77 -21.55 -2.01
CA ARG A 236 19.00 -21.25 -3.22
C ARG A 236 18.40 -19.86 -3.13
N LEU A 237 18.49 -19.07 -4.21
CA LEU A 237 17.78 -17.80 -4.32
C LEU A 237 16.63 -17.92 -5.32
N LEU A 238 15.41 -17.75 -4.86
CA LEU A 238 14.22 -17.65 -5.70
C LEU A 238 13.95 -16.20 -6.04
N LEU A 239 13.81 -15.88 -7.33
CA LEU A 239 13.48 -14.56 -7.85
C LEU A 239 12.06 -14.59 -8.41
N VAL A 240 11.08 -14.05 -7.68
CA VAL A 240 9.68 -14.04 -8.09
C VAL A 240 9.28 -12.69 -8.69
N GLY A 241 8.70 -12.72 -9.90
CA GLY A 241 8.25 -11.51 -10.61
C GLY A 241 9.28 -10.95 -11.60
N VAL A 242 10.34 -11.68 -11.88
CA VAL A 242 11.39 -11.35 -12.85
C VAL A 242 11.09 -12.03 -14.19
N ASN A 243 11.22 -11.28 -15.29
CA ASN A 243 10.91 -11.79 -16.64
C ASN A 243 12.17 -11.89 -17.54
N LYS A 244 13.37 -11.73 -16.98
CA LYS A 244 14.63 -11.88 -17.70
C LYS A 244 15.30 -13.20 -17.31
N ASN A 245 16.09 -13.80 -18.25
CA ASN A 245 16.94 -14.92 -17.92
C ASN A 245 18.11 -14.46 -17.06
N ILE A 246 18.46 -15.22 -16.01
CA ILE A 246 19.59 -14.96 -15.10
C ILE A 246 20.32 -16.29 -14.94
N GLU A 247 21.51 -16.36 -15.50
CA GLU A 247 22.40 -17.52 -15.42
C GLU A 247 23.42 -17.30 -14.29
N GLN A 248 23.02 -17.65 -13.08
CA GLN A 248 23.86 -17.57 -11.88
C GLN A 248 23.64 -18.82 -11.03
N SER A 249 24.75 -19.39 -10.52
CA SER A 249 24.69 -20.58 -9.65
C SER A 249 23.79 -20.33 -8.45
N GLY A 250 22.96 -21.32 -8.10
CA GLY A 250 22.04 -21.26 -6.97
C GLY A 250 20.80 -20.35 -7.18
N VAL A 251 20.62 -19.71 -8.35
CA VAL A 251 19.50 -18.82 -8.63
C VAL A 251 18.41 -19.53 -9.47
N THR A 252 17.16 -19.38 -9.06
CA THR A 252 15.99 -19.85 -9.81
C THR A 252 15.07 -18.68 -10.10
N VAL A 253 14.79 -18.42 -11.38
CA VAL A 253 13.91 -17.33 -11.82
C VAL A 253 12.48 -17.85 -11.99
N ILE A 254 11.55 -17.18 -11.36
CA ILE A 254 10.12 -17.44 -11.44
C ILE A 254 9.45 -16.20 -12.02
N SER A 255 8.80 -16.36 -13.16
CA SER A 255 8.08 -15.27 -13.81
C SER A 255 6.96 -14.74 -12.92
N LYS A 256 6.22 -13.75 -13.42
CA LYS A 256 5.12 -13.15 -12.68
C LYS A 256 4.05 -14.19 -12.33
N VAL A 257 3.73 -14.29 -11.04
CA VAL A 257 2.66 -15.16 -10.51
C VAL A 257 1.45 -14.34 -10.03
N PRO A 258 0.23 -14.90 -10.09
CA PRO A 258 -0.94 -14.27 -9.49
C PRO A 258 -0.79 -14.09 -7.97
N ASN A 259 -1.31 -12.99 -7.41
CA ASN A 259 -1.20 -12.69 -5.97
C ASN A 259 -1.67 -13.83 -5.06
N LYS A 260 -2.71 -14.57 -5.46
CA LYS A 260 -3.23 -15.71 -4.70
C LYS A 260 -2.23 -16.86 -4.53
N ASN A 261 -1.23 -16.94 -5.42
CA ASN A 261 -0.20 -17.99 -5.41
C ASN A 261 1.12 -17.51 -4.79
N LEU A 262 1.26 -16.23 -4.46
CA LEU A 262 2.51 -15.68 -3.90
C LEU A 262 2.84 -16.26 -2.53
N ALA A 263 1.84 -16.56 -1.71
CA ALA A 263 2.03 -17.08 -0.36
C ALA A 263 2.88 -18.36 -0.33
N ILE A 264 2.78 -19.21 -1.36
CA ILE A 264 3.54 -20.47 -1.47
C ILE A 264 5.04 -20.19 -1.46
N TYR A 265 5.50 -19.16 -2.19
CA TYR A 265 6.93 -18.82 -2.28
C TYR A 265 7.48 -18.28 -0.95
N TYR A 266 6.69 -17.47 -0.22
CA TYR A 266 7.08 -17.06 1.12
C TYR A 266 7.09 -18.24 2.11
N GLN A 267 6.08 -19.12 2.05
CA GLN A 267 5.95 -20.26 2.96
C GLN A 267 7.04 -21.31 2.79
N MET A 268 7.58 -21.49 1.57
CA MET A 268 8.69 -22.45 1.34
C MET A 268 10.08 -21.83 1.54
N SER A 269 10.17 -20.49 1.69
CA SER A 269 11.44 -19.79 1.88
C SER A 269 11.82 -19.66 3.36
N ASP A 270 13.11 -19.46 3.62
CA ASP A 270 13.66 -19.23 4.95
C ASP A 270 13.96 -17.74 5.17
N VAL A 271 14.56 -17.09 4.18
CA VAL A 271 15.01 -15.70 4.25
C VAL A 271 14.34 -14.88 3.15
N PHE A 272 13.83 -13.72 3.50
CA PHE A 272 13.28 -12.76 2.55
C PHE A 272 14.20 -11.55 2.43
N LEU A 273 14.56 -11.19 1.19
CA LEU A 273 15.42 -10.06 0.86
C LEU A 273 14.58 -8.90 0.32
N PHE A 274 14.52 -7.79 1.07
CA PHE A 274 13.85 -6.57 0.64
C PHE A 274 14.86 -5.46 0.33
N THR A 275 15.52 -5.59 -0.81
CA THR A 275 16.67 -4.78 -1.25
C THR A 275 16.28 -3.46 -1.90
N THR A 276 15.13 -2.86 -1.52
CA THR A 276 14.69 -1.60 -2.16
C THR A 276 15.76 -0.50 -2.07
N MET A 277 15.93 0.24 -3.14
CA MET A 277 16.88 1.36 -3.28
C MET A 277 16.17 2.71 -3.25
N CYS A 278 14.89 2.76 -2.88
CA CYS A 278 14.12 3.99 -2.77
C CYS A 278 13.27 3.99 -1.49
N LYS A 279 12.88 5.18 -1.02
CA LYS A 279 11.95 5.34 0.09
C LYS A 279 10.59 4.72 -0.28
N GLU A 280 10.26 3.59 0.32
CA GLU A 280 8.95 2.93 0.19
C GLU A 280 7.96 3.50 1.20
N GLY A 281 6.67 3.55 0.83
CA GLY A 281 5.63 3.96 1.77
C GLY A 281 5.46 2.96 2.93
N PHE A 282 5.50 1.65 2.61
CA PHE A 282 5.32 0.58 3.60
C PHE A 282 6.18 -0.65 3.28
N GLY A 283 6.00 -1.25 2.10
CA GLY A 283 6.62 -2.52 1.73
C GLY A 283 5.68 -3.71 2.01
N LEU A 284 4.55 -3.76 1.30
CA LEU A 284 3.53 -4.80 1.52
C LEU A 284 4.10 -6.22 1.39
N VAL A 285 4.97 -6.48 0.41
CA VAL A 285 5.61 -7.79 0.22
C VAL A 285 6.52 -8.18 1.40
N LEU A 286 7.11 -7.20 2.10
CA LEU A 286 7.87 -7.43 3.33
C LEU A 286 6.95 -7.87 4.48
N ALA A 287 5.78 -7.23 4.62
CA ALA A 287 4.78 -7.62 5.61
C ALA A 287 4.19 -9.01 5.30
N GLU A 288 4.01 -9.37 4.02
CA GLU A 288 3.59 -10.70 3.57
C GLU A 288 4.63 -11.77 3.96
N ALA A 289 5.92 -11.51 3.69
CA ALA A 289 7.02 -12.40 4.07
C ALA A 289 7.12 -12.58 5.59
N LEU A 290 6.99 -11.49 6.33
CA LEU A 290 7.00 -11.48 7.80
C LEU A 290 5.89 -12.40 8.36
N LYS A 291 4.66 -12.28 7.84
CA LYS A 291 3.53 -13.12 8.26
C LYS A 291 3.69 -14.59 7.87
N CYS A 292 4.43 -14.89 6.82
CA CYS A 292 4.75 -16.26 6.43
C CYS A 292 5.92 -16.85 7.25
N GLY A 293 6.54 -16.07 8.14
CA GLY A 293 7.59 -16.54 9.04
C GLY A 293 9.01 -16.45 8.48
N CYS A 294 9.22 -15.76 7.35
CA CYS A 294 10.56 -15.56 6.80
C CYS A 294 11.46 -14.75 7.74
N TYR A 295 12.75 -15.08 7.78
CA TYR A 295 13.78 -14.21 8.32
C TYR A 295 13.96 -13.03 7.36
N CYS A 296 13.46 -11.84 7.73
CA CYS A 296 13.45 -10.69 6.84
C CYS A 296 14.73 -9.85 6.98
N ILE A 297 15.38 -9.55 5.85
CA ILE A 297 16.49 -8.59 5.75
C ILE A 297 16.04 -7.45 4.83
N ALA A 298 16.03 -6.20 5.31
CA ALA A 298 15.46 -5.09 4.59
C ALA A 298 16.30 -3.82 4.64
N SER A 299 16.18 -2.98 3.60
CA SER A 299 16.79 -1.65 3.52
C SER A 299 16.19 -0.67 4.53
N ASN A 300 16.99 0.14 5.20
CA ASN A 300 16.51 1.26 6.05
C ASN A 300 16.10 2.46 5.20
N LEU A 301 15.04 2.31 4.38
CA LEU A 301 14.56 3.37 3.50
C LEU A 301 13.05 3.60 3.62
N GLY A 302 12.67 4.85 3.88
CA GLY A 302 11.27 5.24 3.99
C GLY A 302 10.55 4.58 5.18
N GLY A 303 9.38 3.99 4.94
CA GLY A 303 8.56 3.29 5.95
C GLY A 303 9.02 1.86 6.28
N VAL A 304 9.98 1.31 5.54
CA VAL A 304 10.43 -0.09 5.67
C VAL A 304 10.85 -0.49 7.09
N PRO A 305 11.68 0.30 7.81
CA PRO A 305 12.08 -0.07 9.17
C PRO A 305 10.91 -0.21 10.14
N GLU A 306 9.84 0.58 9.96
CA GLU A 306 8.65 0.49 10.80
C GLU A 306 7.92 -0.84 10.62
N VAL A 307 7.92 -1.40 9.40
CA VAL A 307 7.33 -2.72 9.12
C VAL A 307 8.03 -3.83 9.91
N LEU A 308 9.36 -3.72 10.10
CA LEU A 308 10.15 -4.64 10.93
C LEU A 308 10.26 -4.18 12.40
N ASN A 309 9.43 -3.23 12.82
CA ASN A 309 9.49 -2.63 14.17
C ASN A 309 10.95 -2.28 14.54
N PHE A 310 11.62 -1.56 13.63
CA PHE A 310 12.99 -1.06 13.78
C PHE A 310 14.04 -2.14 14.15
N GLY A 311 13.89 -3.33 13.62
CA GLY A 311 14.80 -4.46 13.83
C GLY A 311 14.29 -5.51 14.82
N ARG A 312 13.14 -5.30 15.48
CA ARG A 312 12.57 -6.28 16.41
C ARG A 312 12.01 -7.52 15.72
N TYR A 313 11.60 -7.40 14.45
CA TYR A 313 10.99 -8.47 13.66
C TYR A 313 11.87 -8.97 12.51
N GLY A 314 13.10 -8.47 12.39
CA GLY A 314 14.04 -8.81 11.32
C GLY A 314 15.21 -7.85 11.28
N VAL A 315 16.09 -7.98 10.28
CA VAL A 315 17.28 -7.16 10.11
C VAL A 315 16.98 -5.92 9.25
N VAL A 316 17.41 -4.75 9.73
CA VAL A 316 17.31 -3.47 9.02
C VAL A 316 18.71 -2.94 8.73
N LEU A 317 19.07 -2.81 7.44
CA LEU A 317 20.39 -2.38 7.00
C LEU A 317 20.48 -0.87 6.83
N ASN A 318 21.36 -0.22 7.59
CA ASN A 318 21.57 1.24 7.56
C ASN A 318 22.32 1.72 6.32
N GLU A 319 23.15 0.85 5.73
CA GLU A 319 23.86 1.11 4.48
C GLU A 319 23.30 0.23 3.35
N PRO A 320 22.04 0.46 2.91
CA PRO A 320 21.34 -0.46 2.02
C PRO A 320 21.93 -0.53 0.61
N TYR A 321 22.81 0.38 0.23
CA TYR A 321 23.51 0.38 -1.07
C TYR A 321 24.85 -0.36 -1.03
N ASN A 322 25.32 -0.76 0.15
CA ASN A 322 26.58 -1.45 0.36
C ASN A 322 26.40 -2.97 0.30
N VAL A 323 26.84 -3.59 -0.79
CA VAL A 323 26.73 -5.06 -1.00
C VAL A 323 27.28 -5.85 0.18
N LYS A 324 28.42 -5.43 0.77
CA LYS A 324 29.04 -6.14 1.91
C LYS A 324 28.12 -6.23 3.13
N GLN A 325 27.29 -5.21 3.38
CA GLN A 325 26.34 -5.26 4.49
C GLN A 325 25.26 -6.34 4.25
N TRP A 326 24.83 -6.51 3.01
CA TRP A 326 23.90 -7.58 2.64
C TRP A 326 24.57 -8.96 2.77
N VAL A 327 25.82 -9.10 2.31
CA VAL A 327 26.60 -10.36 2.45
C VAL A 327 26.70 -10.75 3.93
N ILE A 328 27.08 -9.83 4.80
CA ILE A 328 27.19 -10.08 6.25
C ILE A 328 25.82 -10.52 6.81
N ALA A 329 24.77 -9.75 6.56
CA ALA A 329 23.43 -10.05 7.11
C ALA A 329 22.86 -11.37 6.56
N MET A 330 23.14 -11.71 5.31
CA MET A 330 22.72 -12.98 4.71
C MET A 330 23.54 -14.15 5.27
N GLN A 331 24.87 -13.99 5.52
CA GLN A 331 25.69 -15.00 6.15
C GLN A 331 25.24 -15.25 7.60
N ASP A 332 24.97 -14.19 8.36
CA ASP A 332 24.41 -14.29 9.73
C ASP A 332 23.09 -15.06 9.74
N ALA A 333 22.22 -14.80 8.74
CA ALA A 333 20.97 -15.54 8.60
C ALA A 333 21.19 -17.03 8.33
N VAL A 334 22.16 -17.39 7.46
CA VAL A 334 22.54 -18.79 7.22
C VAL A 334 23.00 -19.46 8.51
N ASP A 335 23.91 -18.83 9.25
CA ASP A 335 24.51 -19.40 10.45
C ASP A 335 23.45 -19.57 11.56
N VAL A 336 22.62 -18.55 11.78
CA VAL A 336 21.54 -18.60 12.78
C VAL A 336 20.50 -19.67 12.45
N LEU A 337 20.06 -19.77 11.18
CA LEU A 337 19.02 -20.73 10.79
C LEU A 337 19.54 -22.18 10.77
N ARG A 338 20.81 -22.42 10.48
CA ARG A 338 21.43 -23.74 10.60
C ARG A 338 21.56 -24.22 12.04
N ILE A 339 21.82 -23.29 12.98
CA ILE A 339 21.96 -23.62 14.40
C ILE A 339 20.60 -23.77 15.07
N LYS A 340 19.67 -22.82 14.82
CA LYS A 340 18.39 -22.75 15.54
C LYS A 340 17.26 -23.50 14.86
N HIS A 341 17.40 -23.84 13.58
CA HIS A 341 16.37 -24.45 12.74
C HIS A 341 15.02 -23.68 12.67
N GLU A 342 14.98 -22.49 13.25
CA GLU A 342 13.81 -21.59 13.23
C GLU A 342 14.24 -20.12 13.14
N ASN A 343 13.34 -19.27 12.60
CA ASN A 343 13.53 -17.83 12.59
C ASN A 343 13.48 -17.28 14.03
N PRO A 344 14.55 -16.69 14.57
CA PRO A 344 14.59 -16.21 15.95
C PRO A 344 13.63 -15.06 16.24
N TYR A 345 13.17 -14.34 15.20
CA TYR A 345 12.24 -13.22 15.35
C TYR A 345 10.77 -13.67 15.44
N ILE A 346 10.45 -14.91 15.08
CA ILE A 346 9.06 -15.36 14.92
C ILE A 346 8.23 -15.16 16.19
N LYS A 347 8.82 -15.38 17.38
CA LYS A 347 8.17 -15.24 18.68
C LYS A 347 7.85 -13.78 19.04
N ASN A 348 8.52 -12.83 18.41
CA ASN A 348 8.31 -11.39 18.64
C ASN A 348 7.18 -10.82 17.78
N ILE A 349 6.78 -11.53 16.72
CA ILE A 349 5.81 -11.04 15.73
C ILE A 349 4.40 -11.32 16.23
N PRO A 350 3.57 -10.28 16.50
CA PRO A 350 2.18 -10.49 16.89
C PRO A 350 1.39 -11.18 15.76
N LYS A 351 0.56 -12.15 16.11
CA LYS A 351 -0.25 -12.90 15.11
C LYS A 351 -1.13 -11.99 14.27
N GLU A 352 -1.70 -10.96 14.90
CA GLU A 352 -2.63 -10.01 14.26
C GLU A 352 -1.90 -8.83 13.59
N LEU A 353 -0.57 -8.80 13.62
CA LEU A 353 0.20 -7.72 13.00
C LEU A 353 -0.16 -7.57 11.51
N TYR A 354 -0.51 -6.35 11.12
CA TYR A 354 -0.90 -6.00 9.73
C TYR A 354 -2.06 -6.85 9.17
N ASN A 355 -3.01 -7.27 10.00
CA ASN A 355 -4.14 -8.06 9.53
C ASN A 355 -5.05 -7.22 8.61
N LEU A 356 -5.50 -7.79 7.49
CA LEU A 356 -6.37 -7.09 6.55
C LEU A 356 -7.75 -6.78 7.14
N GLU A 357 -8.26 -7.64 8.03
CA GLU A 357 -9.54 -7.39 8.70
C GLU A 357 -9.44 -6.19 9.66
N ASP A 358 -8.30 -6.02 10.35
CA ASP A 358 -8.06 -4.86 11.21
C ASP A 358 -7.94 -3.57 10.40
N TRP A 359 -7.29 -3.63 9.23
CA TRP A 359 -7.29 -2.52 8.28
C TRP A 359 -8.70 -2.12 7.87
N CYS A 360 -9.57 -3.08 7.56
CA CYS A 360 -10.97 -2.83 7.20
C CYS A 360 -11.76 -2.19 8.36
N ASN A 361 -11.58 -2.70 9.59
CA ASN A 361 -12.19 -2.14 10.80
C ASN A 361 -11.73 -0.71 11.02
N GLN A 362 -10.42 -0.45 10.92
CA GLN A 362 -9.84 0.87 11.11
C GLN A 362 -10.34 1.88 10.05
N MET A 363 -10.51 1.43 8.81
CA MET A 363 -11.13 2.24 7.75
C MET A 363 -12.55 2.66 8.13
N ASN A 364 -13.38 1.72 8.65
CA ASN A 364 -14.72 2.03 9.12
C ASN A 364 -14.69 3.02 10.29
N VAL A 365 -13.78 2.85 11.25
CA VAL A 365 -13.61 3.78 12.39
C VAL A 365 -13.30 5.17 11.89
N PHE A 366 -12.36 5.33 10.96
CA PHE A 366 -12.02 6.65 10.42
C PHE A 366 -13.19 7.30 9.66
N ILE A 367 -13.95 6.54 8.88
CA ILE A 367 -15.14 7.06 8.20
C ILE A 367 -16.17 7.55 9.24
N GLU A 368 -16.47 6.77 10.28
CA GLU A 368 -17.44 7.16 11.31
C GLU A 368 -16.97 8.38 12.13
N GLN A 369 -15.69 8.48 12.45
CA GLN A 369 -15.11 9.66 13.11
C GLN A 369 -15.32 10.92 12.26
N SER A 370 -15.02 10.84 10.96
CA SER A 370 -15.19 11.98 10.04
C SER A 370 -16.66 12.34 9.82
N LYS A 371 -17.59 11.37 9.83
CA LYS A 371 -19.05 11.63 9.84
C LYS A 371 -19.45 12.45 11.05
N VAL A 372 -19.00 12.05 12.24
CA VAL A 372 -19.32 12.77 13.49
C VAL A 372 -18.78 14.19 13.46
N CYS A 373 -17.53 14.39 13.01
CA CYS A 373 -16.93 15.71 12.89
C CYS A 373 -17.72 16.61 11.90
N LEU A 374 -18.11 16.06 10.75
CA LEU A 374 -18.83 16.78 9.70
C LEU A 374 -20.24 17.19 10.15
N ILE A 375 -20.91 16.39 10.98
CA ILE A 375 -22.20 16.72 11.59
C ILE A 375 -22.05 17.82 12.63
N LYS A 376 -21.06 17.72 13.54
CA LYS A 376 -20.84 18.69 14.62
C LYS A 376 -20.48 20.09 14.10
N ALA A 377 -19.70 20.19 13.03
CA ALA A 377 -19.31 21.46 12.41
C ALA A 377 -20.55 22.30 12.00
N SER A 378 -21.57 21.66 11.45
CA SER A 378 -22.79 22.35 11.01
C SER A 378 -23.69 22.83 12.18
N HIS A 379 -23.66 22.18 13.32
CA HIS A 379 -24.46 22.63 14.49
C HIS A 379 -23.81 23.85 15.16
N LYS A 380 -22.47 24.03 15.08
CA LYS A 380 -21.81 25.25 15.56
C LYS A 380 -22.15 26.47 14.73
N ASP A 381 -22.20 26.33 13.39
CA ASP A 381 -22.57 27.44 12.47
C ASP A 381 -24.05 27.85 12.59
N ALA A 382 -24.91 26.92 12.94
CA ALA A 382 -26.33 27.21 13.17
C ALA A 382 -26.57 28.00 14.47
N SER A 383 -25.75 27.75 15.51
CA SER A 383 -25.86 28.46 16.81
C SER A 383 -25.28 29.87 16.77
N VAL A 384 -24.37 30.18 15.83
CA VAL A 384 -23.78 31.54 15.68
C VAL A 384 -24.64 32.45 14.80
N LYS A 385 -25.52 31.91 13.97
CA LYS A 385 -26.43 32.69 13.10
C LYS A 385 -27.80 32.95 13.73
N GLY A 386 -28.01 32.58 14.98
CA GLY A 386 -29.28 32.73 15.73
C GLY A 386 -29.26 33.84 16.77
N TYR A 387 -28.39 34.89 16.63
CA TYR A 387 -28.41 36.10 17.41
C TYR A 387 -28.54 37.32 16.51
#